data_ba1290f5c333fad42ab97efd4adae348
#
_entry.id   ba1290f5c333fad42ab97efd4adae348
#
_cell.length_a   1.000
_cell.length_b   1.000
_cell.length_c   1.000
_cell.angle_alpha   90.00
_cell.angle_beta   90.00
_cell.angle_gamma   90.00
#
_symmetry.space_group_name_H-M   'P 1'
#
loop_
_entity.id
_entity.type
_entity.pdbx_description
1 polymer ?
#
loop_
_entity_poly.entity_id
_entity_poly.type
_entity_poly.pdbx_seq_one_letter_code
_entity_poly.pdbx_strand_id
1 'polypeptide(L)'
;FKCIMPSEDGNSVEVLFSEIESLLNNSFNPVHPGSLAHLDPPPLIFSILGDLIAAGLNNNLLAYELSPSVTLLEESLCKWFAKKIGFNDFSGGIAASGGTLSNLNALIAARNNAGLGTNPNSVLLVSEDAHSSFVKCIRVMGLDTRNLVRIKTDNQGRMDINDLKNSLDNCS
;
A
#
# COMPACT_ATOMS: atom_id res chain seq x y z
N PHE A 1 -7.44 -25.01 -13.49
CA PHE A 1 -6.50 -24.26 -14.32
C PHE A 1 -5.10 -24.89 -14.23
N LYS A 2 -4.52 -25.25 -15.35
CA LYS A 2 -3.16 -25.77 -15.42
C LYS A 2 -2.25 -24.67 -15.96
N CYS A 3 -1.32 -24.19 -15.15
CA CYS A 3 -0.35 -23.21 -15.59
C CYS A 3 0.52 -23.81 -16.71
N ILE A 4 0.59 -23.14 -17.85
CA ILE A 4 1.42 -23.55 -18.97
C ILE A 4 2.71 -22.73 -18.90
N MET A 5 3.84 -23.42 -18.93
CA MET A 5 5.15 -22.75 -18.96
C MET A 5 5.40 -22.19 -20.35
N PRO A 6 6.08 -21.03 -20.48
CA PRO A 6 6.45 -20.48 -21.76
C PRO A 6 7.29 -21.48 -22.57
N SER A 7 7.00 -21.61 -23.86
CA SER A 7 7.86 -22.36 -24.79
C SER A 7 8.97 -21.47 -25.34
N GLU A 8 10.09 -22.04 -25.73
CA GLU A 8 11.22 -21.27 -26.31
C GLU A 8 10.82 -20.59 -27.63
N ASP A 9 9.96 -21.23 -28.41
CA ASP A 9 9.50 -20.71 -29.72
C ASP A 9 8.28 -19.79 -29.59
N GLY A 10 7.76 -19.58 -28.38
CA GLY A 10 6.52 -18.86 -28.15
C GLY A 10 5.27 -19.69 -28.51
N ASN A 11 4.11 -19.06 -28.41
CA ASN A 11 2.81 -19.68 -28.74
C ASN A 11 2.11 -18.89 -29.85
N SER A 12 1.24 -19.57 -30.61
CA SER A 12 0.41 -18.87 -31.57
C SER A 12 -0.62 -17.96 -30.86
N VAL A 13 -1.15 -17.00 -31.60
CA VAL A 13 -2.15 -16.06 -31.08
C VAL A 13 -3.42 -16.79 -30.64
N GLU A 14 -3.82 -17.86 -31.34
CA GLU A 14 -4.99 -18.67 -31.00
C GLU A 14 -4.79 -19.39 -29.66
N VAL A 15 -3.61 -19.95 -29.41
CA VAL A 15 -3.26 -20.57 -28.13
C VAL A 15 -3.30 -19.54 -27.02
N LEU A 16 -2.72 -18.34 -27.27
CA LEU A 16 -2.74 -17.25 -26.29
C LEU A 16 -4.18 -16.84 -25.92
N PHE A 17 -5.07 -16.66 -26.90
CA PHE A 17 -6.46 -16.32 -26.62
C PHE A 17 -7.20 -17.43 -25.85
N SER A 18 -6.97 -18.69 -26.17
CA SER A 18 -7.55 -19.81 -25.42
C SER A 18 -7.08 -19.85 -23.97
N GLU A 19 -5.80 -19.54 -23.72
CA GLU A 19 -5.26 -19.45 -22.36
C GLU A 19 -5.83 -18.27 -21.59
N ILE A 20 -5.95 -17.10 -22.21
CA ILE A 20 -6.60 -15.91 -21.62
C ILE A 20 -8.05 -16.23 -21.25
N GLU A 21 -8.82 -16.84 -22.13
CA GLU A 21 -10.19 -17.25 -21.85
C GLU A 21 -10.25 -18.22 -20.66
N SER A 22 -9.38 -19.22 -20.62
CA SER A 22 -9.28 -20.15 -19.51
C SER A 22 -8.94 -19.44 -18.21
N LEU A 23 -8.01 -18.49 -18.24
CA LEU A 23 -7.62 -17.68 -17.07
C LEU A 23 -8.81 -16.85 -16.57
N LEU A 24 -9.52 -16.17 -17.46
CA LEU A 24 -10.68 -15.35 -17.12
C LEU A 24 -11.81 -16.19 -16.50
N ASN A 25 -12.09 -17.37 -17.06
CA ASN A 25 -13.13 -18.27 -16.56
C ASN A 25 -12.81 -18.87 -15.18
N ASN A 26 -11.53 -18.90 -14.79
CA ASN A 26 -11.08 -19.39 -13.49
C ASN A 26 -10.68 -18.27 -12.51
N SER A 27 -10.87 -17.00 -12.87
CA SER A 27 -10.58 -15.85 -12.04
C SER A 27 -11.80 -15.42 -11.22
N PHE A 28 -11.54 -14.83 -10.04
CA PHE A 28 -12.59 -14.20 -9.25
C PHE A 28 -13.19 -13.00 -10.02
N ASN A 29 -14.50 -12.97 -10.11
CA ASN A 29 -15.22 -11.87 -10.77
C ASN A 29 -15.91 -10.96 -9.73
N PRO A 30 -15.31 -9.82 -9.37
CA PRO A 30 -15.89 -8.89 -8.39
C PRO A 30 -17.17 -8.20 -8.88
N VAL A 31 -17.43 -8.21 -10.19
CA VAL A 31 -18.63 -7.62 -10.79
C VAL A 31 -19.84 -8.55 -10.72
N HIS A 32 -19.63 -9.83 -10.42
CA HIS A 32 -20.72 -10.80 -10.38
C HIS A 32 -21.72 -10.46 -9.27
N PRO A 33 -23.06 -10.49 -9.51
CA PRO A 33 -24.07 -10.14 -8.50
C PRO A 33 -24.01 -10.97 -7.21
N GLY A 34 -23.45 -12.17 -7.28
CA GLY A 34 -23.22 -13.06 -6.13
C GLY A 34 -21.90 -12.82 -5.39
N SER A 35 -21.12 -11.82 -5.77
CA SER A 35 -19.87 -11.49 -5.08
C SER A 35 -20.17 -10.76 -3.76
N LEU A 36 -20.02 -11.45 -2.63
CA LEU A 36 -20.32 -10.95 -1.29
C LEU A 36 -19.11 -10.89 -0.38
N ALA A 37 -17.95 -11.27 -0.87
CA ALA A 37 -16.76 -11.44 -0.06
C ALA A 37 -15.65 -10.47 -0.49
N HIS A 38 -14.72 -10.26 0.45
CA HIS A 38 -13.53 -9.43 0.30
C HIS A 38 -13.80 -7.93 0.16
N LEU A 39 -12.74 -7.14 0.18
CA LEU A 39 -12.76 -5.69 0.12
C LEU A 39 -12.45 -5.15 -1.28
N ASP A 40 -12.43 -6.04 -2.29
CA ASP A 40 -12.02 -5.70 -3.64
C ASP A 40 -13.24 -5.22 -4.45
N PRO A 41 -13.42 -3.91 -4.64
CA PRO A 41 -14.51 -3.38 -5.44
C PRO A 41 -14.29 -3.66 -6.92
N PRO A 42 -15.37 -3.72 -7.73
CA PRO A 42 -15.23 -3.80 -9.17
C PRO A 42 -14.50 -2.56 -9.71
N PRO A 43 -13.64 -2.72 -10.73
CA PRO A 43 -12.94 -1.61 -11.33
C PRO A 43 -13.90 -0.65 -12.03
N LEU A 44 -13.59 0.65 -11.97
CA LEU A 44 -14.27 1.65 -12.78
C LEU A 44 -13.73 1.62 -14.22
N ILE A 45 -14.59 1.90 -15.21
CA ILE A 45 -14.17 1.95 -16.63
C ILE A 45 -13.00 2.92 -16.83
N PHE A 46 -13.04 4.08 -16.18
CA PHE A 46 -11.95 5.07 -16.27
C PHE A 46 -10.65 4.61 -15.61
N SER A 47 -10.70 3.78 -14.58
CA SER A 47 -9.48 3.19 -14.00
C SER A 47 -8.85 2.16 -14.93
N ILE A 48 -9.68 1.34 -15.60
CA ILE A 48 -9.19 0.40 -16.63
C ILE A 48 -8.51 1.15 -17.78
N LEU A 49 -9.09 2.25 -18.25
CA LEU A 49 -8.49 3.11 -19.27
C LEU A 49 -7.18 3.74 -18.78
N GLY A 50 -7.13 4.16 -17.52
CA GLY A 50 -5.90 4.67 -16.89
C GLY A 50 -4.78 3.64 -16.88
N ASP A 51 -5.07 2.40 -16.49
CA ASP A 51 -4.11 1.30 -16.50
C ASP A 51 -3.65 0.95 -17.93
N LEU A 52 -4.55 0.95 -18.90
CA LEU A 52 -4.21 0.75 -20.30
C LEU A 52 -3.24 1.83 -20.82
N ILE A 53 -3.50 3.09 -20.50
CA ILE A 53 -2.64 4.22 -20.88
C ILE A 53 -1.28 4.08 -20.16
N ALA A 54 -1.26 3.77 -18.87
CA ALA A 54 -0.03 3.58 -18.10
C ALA A 54 0.83 2.44 -18.68
N ALA A 55 0.21 1.31 -19.02
CA ALA A 55 0.89 0.19 -19.67
C ALA A 55 1.43 0.56 -21.07
N GLY A 56 0.66 1.32 -21.85
CA GLY A 56 1.05 1.76 -23.19
C GLY A 56 2.17 2.79 -23.19
N LEU A 57 2.16 3.73 -22.24
CA LEU A 57 3.22 4.73 -22.09
C LEU A 57 4.48 4.15 -21.46
N ASN A 58 4.34 3.21 -20.55
CA ASN A 58 5.44 2.61 -19.77
C ASN A 58 6.42 3.65 -19.21
N ASN A 59 5.91 4.77 -18.71
CA ASN A 59 6.73 5.86 -18.22
C ASN A 59 7.39 5.51 -16.87
N ASN A 60 8.62 5.92 -16.71
CA ASN A 60 9.40 5.70 -15.50
C ASN A 60 9.53 7.02 -14.72
N LEU A 61 9.06 7.05 -13.46
CA LEU A 61 9.11 8.23 -12.59
C LEU A 61 10.43 8.34 -11.79
N LEU A 62 11.45 7.53 -12.13
CA LEU A 62 12.75 7.58 -11.47
C LEU A 62 13.45 8.93 -11.67
N ALA A 63 13.29 9.51 -12.88
CA ALA A 63 13.84 10.80 -13.22
C ALA A 63 12.76 11.64 -13.92
N TYR A 64 12.74 12.95 -13.60
CA TYR A 64 11.73 13.88 -14.11
C TYR A 64 11.66 13.90 -15.64
N GLU A 65 12.80 13.88 -16.31
CA GLU A 65 12.90 13.90 -17.77
C GLU A 65 12.31 12.67 -18.46
N LEU A 66 12.17 11.55 -17.74
CA LEU A 66 11.58 10.32 -18.29
C LEU A 66 10.04 10.33 -18.22
N SER A 67 9.48 11.19 -17.39
CA SER A 67 8.02 11.26 -17.19
C SER A 67 7.56 12.60 -16.59
N PRO A 68 7.80 13.73 -17.26
CA PRO A 68 7.53 15.04 -16.66
C PRO A 68 6.05 15.26 -16.33
N SER A 69 5.15 14.87 -17.23
CA SER A 69 3.70 15.07 -17.04
C SER A 69 3.13 14.16 -15.95
N VAL A 70 3.56 12.90 -15.86
CA VAL A 70 3.03 11.98 -14.85
C VAL A 70 3.60 12.30 -13.46
N THR A 71 4.84 12.77 -13.37
CA THR A 71 5.42 13.28 -12.11
C THR A 71 4.62 14.46 -11.57
N LEU A 72 4.30 15.44 -12.42
CA LEU A 72 3.47 16.58 -12.02
C LEU A 72 2.03 16.16 -11.66
N LEU A 73 1.50 15.17 -12.35
CA LEU A 73 0.17 14.60 -12.04
C LEU A 73 0.17 13.94 -10.66
N GLU A 74 1.18 13.13 -10.34
CA GLU A 74 1.32 12.47 -9.03
C GLU A 74 1.40 13.53 -7.91
N GLU A 75 2.27 14.52 -8.05
CA GLU A 75 2.41 15.59 -7.06
C GLU A 75 1.10 16.36 -6.85
N SER A 76 0.43 16.71 -7.95
CA SER A 76 -0.84 17.46 -7.89
C SER A 76 -1.94 16.64 -7.23
N LEU A 77 -2.02 15.35 -7.53
CA LEU A 77 -3.00 14.44 -6.95
C LEU A 77 -2.73 14.22 -5.45
N CYS A 78 -1.48 14.01 -5.06
CA CYS A 78 -1.10 13.87 -3.65
C CYS A 78 -1.39 15.13 -2.84
N LYS A 79 -1.11 16.31 -3.39
CA LYS A 79 -1.47 17.61 -2.78
C LYS A 79 -2.98 17.78 -2.64
N TRP A 80 -3.73 17.40 -3.67
CA TRP A 80 -5.19 17.44 -3.62
C TRP A 80 -5.76 16.54 -2.52
N PHE A 81 -5.26 15.30 -2.38
CA PHE A 81 -5.67 14.41 -1.31
C PHE A 81 -5.27 14.95 0.07
N ALA A 82 -4.04 15.44 0.24
CA ALA A 82 -3.56 16.03 1.48
C ALA A 82 -4.50 17.16 1.95
N LYS A 83 -4.88 18.05 1.03
CA LYS A 83 -5.82 19.14 1.31
C LYS A 83 -7.21 18.62 1.71
N LYS A 84 -7.71 17.58 1.04
CA LYS A 84 -9.03 16.99 1.35
C LYS A 84 -9.11 16.38 2.75
N ILE A 85 -8.00 15.88 3.28
CA ILE A 85 -7.92 15.29 4.63
C ILE A 85 -7.39 16.28 5.68
N GLY A 86 -7.27 17.56 5.33
CA GLY A 86 -6.99 18.65 6.27
C GLY A 86 -5.52 18.96 6.51
N PHE A 87 -4.60 18.45 5.69
CA PHE A 87 -3.20 18.89 5.74
C PHE A 87 -3.02 20.28 5.14
N ASN A 88 -1.94 20.97 5.53
CA ASN A 88 -1.61 22.31 5.05
C ASN A 88 -0.99 22.30 3.63
N ASP A 89 -0.81 23.47 3.05
CA ASP A 89 -0.29 23.63 1.68
C ASP A 89 1.18 23.21 1.50
N PHE A 90 1.94 23.01 2.60
CA PHE A 90 3.31 22.51 2.58
C PHE A 90 3.40 20.98 2.59
N SER A 91 2.26 20.32 2.67
CA SER A 91 2.21 18.86 2.70
C SER A 91 2.34 18.30 1.29
N GLY A 92 3.02 17.18 1.21
CA GLY A 92 3.17 16.39 -0.02
C GLY A 92 2.82 14.93 0.21
N GLY A 93 3.06 14.14 -0.80
CA GLY A 93 2.86 12.70 -0.72
C GLY A 93 3.47 12.01 -1.92
N ILE A 94 3.50 10.71 -1.87
CA ILE A 94 3.91 9.83 -2.96
C ILE A 94 2.90 8.69 -3.10
N ALA A 95 2.68 8.23 -4.32
CA ALA A 95 1.92 7.02 -4.54
C ALA A 95 2.75 5.79 -4.14
N ALA A 96 2.07 4.76 -3.65
CA ALA A 96 2.69 3.49 -3.27
C ALA A 96 1.87 2.33 -3.84
N SER A 97 2.51 1.19 -4.07
CA SER A 97 1.88 0.00 -4.66
C SER A 97 0.85 -0.69 -3.75
N GLY A 98 0.67 -0.20 -2.54
CA GLY A 98 -0.33 -0.72 -1.60
C GLY A 98 -0.14 -0.20 -0.18
N GLY A 99 -1.15 -0.41 0.68
CA GLY A 99 -1.20 0.13 2.04
C GLY A 99 -0.03 -0.28 2.94
N THR A 100 0.53 -1.47 2.74
CA THR A 100 1.72 -1.91 3.51
C THR A 100 2.92 -1.01 3.21
N LEU A 101 3.17 -0.69 1.93
CA LEU A 101 4.28 0.19 1.56
C LEU A 101 4.01 1.64 1.96
N SER A 102 2.75 2.09 1.87
CA SER A 102 2.36 3.41 2.38
C SER A 102 2.64 3.55 3.88
N ASN A 103 2.27 2.54 4.67
CA ASN A 103 2.56 2.53 6.11
C ASN A 103 4.08 2.53 6.39
N LEU A 104 4.86 1.74 5.62
CA LEU A 104 6.32 1.71 5.76
C LEU A 104 6.93 3.09 5.46
N ASN A 105 6.53 3.73 4.36
CA ASN A 105 7.01 5.06 3.99
C ASN A 105 6.69 6.10 5.08
N ALA A 106 5.48 6.08 5.62
CA ALA A 106 5.06 6.98 6.70
C ALA A 106 5.90 6.76 7.97
N LEU A 107 6.14 5.51 8.35
CA LEU A 107 6.95 5.17 9.53
C LEU A 107 8.42 5.57 9.36
N ILE A 108 9.00 5.36 8.17
CA ILE A 108 10.36 5.78 7.87
C ILE A 108 10.47 7.32 7.94
N ALA A 109 9.50 8.02 7.34
CA ALA A 109 9.46 9.49 7.40
C ALA A 109 9.33 10.00 8.85
N ALA A 110 8.44 9.41 9.64
CA ALA A 110 8.27 9.75 11.05
C ALA A 110 9.54 9.50 11.86
N ARG A 111 10.19 8.34 11.69
CA ARG A 111 11.46 8.00 12.33
C ARG A 111 12.57 8.98 12.00
N ASN A 112 12.70 9.33 10.73
CA ASN A 112 13.72 10.27 10.26
C ASN A 112 13.46 11.68 10.80
N ASN A 113 12.21 12.12 10.80
CA ASN A 113 11.81 13.43 11.33
C ASN A 113 12.04 13.52 12.86
N ALA A 114 11.89 12.42 13.58
CA ALA A 114 12.19 12.34 15.02
C ALA A 114 13.69 12.23 15.33
N GLY A 115 14.56 12.20 14.32
CA GLY A 115 16.00 12.08 14.50
C GLY A 115 16.47 10.71 15.04
N LEU A 116 15.60 9.68 14.97
CA LEU A 116 15.89 8.37 15.55
C LEU A 116 16.87 7.54 14.70
N GLY A 117 17.03 7.87 13.42
CA GLY A 117 17.96 7.17 12.51
C GLY A 117 17.74 5.65 12.50
N THR A 118 18.80 4.91 12.79
CA THR A 118 18.81 3.44 12.93
C THR A 118 18.80 2.97 14.38
N ASN A 119 18.32 3.79 15.32
CA ASN A 119 18.31 3.45 16.74
C ASN A 119 17.52 2.15 16.97
N PRO A 120 18.16 1.05 17.42
CA PRO A 120 17.52 -0.24 17.62
C PRO A 120 16.50 -0.23 18.79
N ASN A 121 16.54 0.78 19.64
CA ASN A 121 15.62 0.95 20.77
C ASN A 121 14.37 1.76 20.39
N SER A 122 14.24 2.17 19.12
CA SER A 122 13.01 2.84 18.66
C SER A 122 11.79 1.93 18.84
N VAL A 123 10.75 2.46 19.45
CA VAL A 123 9.50 1.72 19.73
C VAL A 123 8.37 2.27 18.87
N LEU A 124 7.54 1.37 18.38
CA LEU A 124 6.30 1.70 17.67
C LEU A 124 5.11 1.26 18.52
N LEU A 125 4.27 2.21 18.93
CA LEU A 125 3.03 1.94 19.64
C LEU A 125 1.87 1.92 18.65
N VAL A 126 1.09 0.85 18.65
CA VAL A 126 -0.06 0.67 17.76
C VAL A 126 -1.24 0.09 18.53
N SER A 127 -2.46 0.32 18.08
CA SER A 127 -3.62 -0.40 18.59
C SER A 127 -3.44 -1.92 18.43
N GLU A 128 -3.94 -2.71 19.36
CA GLU A 128 -3.94 -4.18 19.23
C GLU A 128 -4.69 -4.66 17.98
N ASP A 129 -5.69 -3.88 17.53
CA ASP A 129 -6.45 -4.12 16.30
C ASP A 129 -5.79 -3.55 15.04
N ALA A 130 -4.59 -2.98 15.16
CA ALA A 130 -3.89 -2.42 14.02
C ALA A 130 -3.55 -3.48 12.97
N HIS A 131 -3.63 -3.10 11.71
CA HIS A 131 -3.38 -3.98 10.57
C HIS A 131 -2.00 -4.65 10.66
N SER A 132 -1.92 -5.90 10.22
CA SER A 132 -0.70 -6.73 10.28
C SER A 132 0.52 -6.16 9.54
N SER A 133 0.33 -5.16 8.68
CA SER A 133 1.43 -4.46 7.99
C SER A 133 2.44 -3.84 8.95
N PHE A 134 2.03 -3.39 10.14
CA PHE A 134 2.95 -2.81 11.12
C PHE A 134 4.02 -3.81 11.61
N VAL A 135 3.64 -5.09 11.76
CA VAL A 135 4.61 -6.16 12.06
C VAL A 135 5.61 -6.35 10.93
N LYS A 136 5.17 -6.24 9.68
CA LYS A 136 6.05 -6.31 8.50
C LYS A 136 6.96 -5.09 8.43
N CYS A 137 6.39 -3.90 8.63
CA CYS A 137 7.13 -2.64 8.59
C CYS A 137 8.26 -2.61 9.61
N ILE A 138 8.01 -3.01 10.86
CA ILE A 138 9.03 -2.96 11.92
C ILE A 138 10.21 -3.89 11.60
N ARG A 139 9.95 -5.07 11.03
CA ARG A 139 10.98 -5.99 10.56
C ARG A 139 11.81 -5.42 9.41
N VAL A 140 11.15 -4.83 8.41
CA VAL A 140 11.83 -4.18 7.26
C VAL A 140 12.67 -3.00 7.73
N MET A 141 12.23 -2.28 8.76
CA MET A 141 12.96 -1.18 9.37
C MET A 141 14.17 -1.65 10.21
N GLY A 142 14.40 -2.95 10.31
CA GLY A 142 15.51 -3.53 11.07
C GLY A 142 15.32 -3.50 12.59
N LEU A 143 14.10 -3.34 13.07
CA LEU A 143 13.77 -3.34 14.49
C LEU A 143 13.31 -4.72 14.95
N ASP A 144 13.53 -5.03 16.22
CA ASP A 144 12.99 -6.23 16.83
C ASP A 144 11.46 -6.15 16.94
N THR A 145 10.77 -7.27 16.79
CA THR A 145 9.31 -7.32 16.93
C THR A 145 8.84 -6.96 18.34
N ARG A 146 9.69 -7.08 19.35
CA ARG A 146 9.44 -6.61 20.73
C ARG A 146 9.30 -5.09 20.83
N ASN A 147 9.85 -4.36 19.84
CA ASN A 147 9.70 -2.91 19.75
C ASN A 147 8.33 -2.48 19.20
N LEU A 148 7.47 -3.43 18.83
CA LEU A 148 6.07 -3.18 18.47
C LEU A 148 5.20 -3.39 19.71
N VAL A 149 4.87 -2.32 20.39
CA VAL A 149 4.01 -2.33 21.59
C VAL A 149 2.56 -2.22 21.16
N ARG A 150 1.74 -3.19 21.56
CA ARG A 150 0.31 -3.20 21.28
C ARG A 150 -0.45 -2.59 22.44
N ILE A 151 -1.19 -1.55 22.14
CA ILE A 151 -2.05 -0.84 23.10
C ILE A 151 -3.45 -1.42 23.03
N LYS A 152 -4.03 -1.73 24.17
CA LYS A 152 -5.39 -2.29 24.27
C LYS A 152 -6.43 -1.38 23.66
N THR A 153 -7.54 -1.98 23.26
CA THR A 153 -8.73 -1.26 22.81
C THR A 153 -9.86 -1.36 23.83
N ASP A 154 -10.73 -0.36 23.83
CA ASP A 154 -11.97 -0.40 24.60
C ASP A 154 -13.05 -1.22 23.86
N ASN A 155 -14.22 -1.38 24.50
CA ASN A 155 -15.36 -2.13 23.93
C ASN A 155 -15.93 -1.53 22.62
N GLN A 156 -15.45 -0.36 22.20
CA GLN A 156 -15.81 0.31 20.95
C GLN A 156 -14.67 0.23 19.90
N GLY A 157 -13.61 -0.53 20.16
CA GLY A 157 -12.46 -0.66 19.29
C GLY A 157 -11.55 0.58 19.24
N ARG A 158 -11.64 1.49 20.22
CA ARG A 158 -10.79 2.68 20.31
C ARG A 158 -9.59 2.39 21.20
N MET A 159 -8.44 2.94 20.86
CA MET A 159 -7.23 2.80 21.67
C MET A 159 -7.45 3.30 23.10
N ASP A 160 -7.12 2.48 24.11
CA ASP A 160 -7.18 2.85 25.51
C ASP A 160 -6.06 3.85 25.84
N ILE A 161 -6.48 5.06 26.21
CA ILE A 161 -5.54 6.17 26.52
C ILE A 161 -4.75 5.92 27.80
N ASN A 162 -5.30 5.19 28.77
CA ASN A 162 -4.57 4.88 30.00
C ASN A 162 -3.49 3.84 29.73
N ASP A 163 -3.79 2.80 28.94
CA ASP A 163 -2.81 1.80 28.53
C ASP A 163 -1.71 2.43 27.67
N LEU A 164 -2.08 3.37 26.77
CA LEU A 164 -1.10 4.14 25.99
C LEU A 164 -0.14 4.95 26.89
N LYS A 165 -0.66 5.67 27.88
CA LYS A 165 0.15 6.46 28.84
C LYS A 165 1.09 5.56 29.61
N ASN A 166 0.59 4.48 30.19
CA ASN A 166 1.42 3.51 30.92
C ASN A 166 2.53 2.92 30.04
N SER A 167 2.20 2.64 28.78
CA SER A 167 3.19 2.10 27.82
C SER A 167 4.26 3.12 27.44
N LEU A 168 3.90 4.41 27.33
CA LEU A 168 4.86 5.50 27.09
C LEU A 168 5.81 5.67 28.28
N ASP A 169 5.29 5.66 29.51
CA ASP A 169 6.10 5.78 30.72
C ASP A 169 7.11 4.62 30.86
N ASN A 170 6.74 3.43 30.41
CA ASN A 170 7.62 2.25 30.41
C ASN A 170 8.64 2.23 29.26
N CYS A 171 8.47 3.06 28.25
CA CYS A 171 9.42 3.19 27.13
C CYS A 171 10.47 4.31 27.35
N SER A 172 10.32 5.10 28.41
CA SER A 172 11.22 6.20 28.77
C SER A 172 12.38 5.69 29.62
#